data_f4b0fe4c7a8df555369506ddc26aa667
#
_entry.id   f4b0fe4c7a8df555369506ddc26aa667
#
_cell.length_a   1.000
_cell.length_b   1.000
_cell.length_c   1.000
_cell.angle_alpha   90.00
_cell.angle_beta   90.00
_cell.angle_gamma   90.00
#
_symmetry.space_group_name_H-M   'P 1'
#
loop_
_entity.id
_entity.type
_entity.pdbx_description
1 polymer ?
#
loop_
_entity_poly.entity_id
_entity_poly.type
_entity_poly.pdbx_seq_one_letter_code
_entity_poly.pdbx_strand_id
1 'polypeptide(L)'
;MLDEKKIREIAQEVATANLSSANVSSVSTSPAIDSEGRDALRITIVIKPGSASKIRGDATLDTLVGIQDRLRAAGEERFPIVEYATKKELSASGAS
;
A
#
# COMPACT_ATOMS: atom_id res chain seq x y z
N MET A 1 -1.20 17.72 4.73
CA MET A 1 -0.28 16.57 4.64
C MET A 1 -0.38 15.75 5.92
N LEU A 2 -0.72 14.48 5.81
CA LEU A 2 -0.83 13.59 6.96
C LEU A 2 0.56 13.09 7.38
N ASP A 3 0.70 12.71 8.66
CA ASP A 3 1.92 12.07 9.10
C ASP A 3 1.98 10.62 8.60
N GLU A 4 3.15 10.04 8.63
CA GLU A 4 3.41 8.71 8.09
C GLU A 4 2.62 7.63 8.82
N LYS A 5 2.46 7.77 10.13
CA LYS A 5 1.69 6.81 10.92
C LYS A 5 0.22 6.77 10.50
N LYS A 6 -0.37 7.94 10.30
CA LYS A 6 -1.77 8.04 9.89
C LYS A 6 -1.98 7.47 8.50
N ILE A 7 -1.06 7.77 7.59
CA ILE A 7 -1.11 7.23 6.22
C ILE A 7 -1.06 5.70 6.26
N ARG A 8 -0.14 5.15 7.05
CA ARG A 8 0.01 3.69 7.19
C ARG A 8 -1.24 3.05 7.77
N GLU A 9 -1.84 3.66 8.79
CA GLU A 9 -3.08 3.16 9.39
C GLU A 9 -4.20 3.10 8.37
N ILE A 10 -4.39 4.14 7.59
CA ILE A 10 -5.41 4.19 6.56
C ILE A 10 -5.17 3.09 5.51
N ALA A 11 -3.94 2.99 5.02
CA ALA A 11 -3.59 2.00 4.02
C ALA A 11 -3.79 0.57 4.54
N GLN A 12 -3.42 0.32 5.79
CA GLN A 12 -3.59 -0.99 6.40
C GLN A 12 -5.07 -1.35 6.56
N GLU A 13 -5.90 -0.42 6.99
CA GLU A 13 -7.33 -0.66 7.13
C GLU A 13 -7.96 -1.01 5.78
N VAL A 14 -7.65 -0.24 4.75
CA VAL A 14 -8.21 -0.49 3.42
C VAL A 14 -7.71 -1.83 2.87
N ALA A 15 -6.42 -2.11 3.01
CA ALA A 15 -5.84 -3.35 2.53
C ALA A 15 -6.47 -4.56 3.20
N THR A 16 -6.61 -4.54 4.53
CA THR A 16 -7.19 -5.68 5.25
C THR A 16 -8.68 -5.84 4.95
N ALA A 17 -9.40 -4.75 4.71
CA ALA A 17 -10.80 -4.81 4.35
C ALA A 17 -11.03 -5.46 2.98
N ASN A 18 -10.14 -5.21 2.02
CA ASN A 18 -10.30 -5.72 0.66
C ASN A 18 -9.57 -7.05 0.41
N LEU A 19 -8.43 -7.25 1.07
CA LEU A 19 -7.57 -8.41 0.83
C LEU A 19 -7.66 -9.47 1.93
N SER A 20 -8.27 -9.16 3.05
CA SER A 20 -8.34 -9.98 4.27
C SER A 20 -7.06 -9.87 5.11
N SER A 21 -7.24 -9.81 6.42
CA SER A 21 -6.12 -9.80 7.36
C SER A 21 -5.27 -11.07 7.28
N ALA A 22 -5.87 -12.17 6.81
CA ALA A 22 -5.14 -13.43 6.63
C ALA A 22 -4.09 -13.34 5.50
N ASN A 23 -4.26 -12.41 4.56
CA ASN A 23 -3.37 -12.27 3.41
C ASN A 23 -2.36 -11.13 3.55
N VAL A 24 -2.61 -10.18 4.44
CA VAL A 24 -1.75 -9.00 4.60
C VAL A 24 -0.83 -9.20 5.80
N SER A 25 0.47 -9.13 5.54
CA SER A 25 1.48 -9.23 6.61
C SER A 25 1.72 -7.88 7.27
N SER A 26 1.96 -6.85 6.47
CA SER A 26 2.22 -5.50 6.96
C SER A 26 2.04 -4.49 5.83
N VAL A 27 2.06 -3.22 6.19
CA VAL A 27 2.02 -2.12 5.23
C VAL A 27 3.11 -1.13 5.61
N SER A 28 3.89 -0.69 4.63
CA SER A 28 4.89 0.34 4.83
C SER A 28 4.62 1.50 3.89
N THR A 29 5.04 2.70 4.30
CA THR A 29 4.85 3.91 3.51
C THR A 29 6.15 4.70 3.49
N SER A 30 6.39 5.39 2.39
CA SER A 30 7.53 6.30 2.27
C SER A 30 7.22 7.40 1.27
N PRO A 31 7.87 8.58 1.41
CA PRO A 31 7.77 9.61 0.40
C PRO A 31 8.35 9.14 -0.92
N ALA A 32 7.78 9.61 -2.03
CA ALA A 32 8.25 9.28 -3.37
C ALA A 32 8.05 10.47 -4.29
N ILE A 33 8.63 10.39 -5.48
CA ILE A 33 8.47 11.38 -6.53
C ILE A 33 7.90 10.63 -7.73
N ASP A 34 6.84 11.16 -8.33
CA ASP A 34 6.25 10.51 -9.51
C ASP A 34 7.05 10.85 -10.77
N SER A 35 6.63 10.30 -11.91
CA SER A 35 7.32 10.48 -13.18
C SER A 35 7.32 11.94 -13.69
N GLU A 36 6.45 12.76 -13.12
CA GLU A 36 6.37 14.19 -13.48
C GLU A 36 7.07 15.09 -12.46
N GLY A 37 7.76 14.50 -11.49
CA GLY A 37 8.49 15.24 -10.47
C GLY A 37 7.64 15.75 -9.32
N ARG A 38 6.40 15.29 -9.21
CA ARG A 38 5.50 15.70 -8.11
C ARG A 38 5.65 14.79 -6.92
N ASP A 39 5.40 15.35 -5.74
CA ASP A 39 5.41 14.57 -4.50
C ASP A 39 4.35 13.47 -4.55
N ALA A 40 4.73 12.28 -4.17
CA ALA A 40 3.87 11.12 -4.13
C ALA A 40 4.13 10.31 -2.87
N LEU A 41 3.32 9.29 -2.64
CA LEU A 41 3.49 8.35 -1.53
C LEU A 41 3.67 6.96 -2.09
N ARG A 42 4.71 6.27 -1.67
CA ARG A 42 4.86 4.85 -1.99
C ARG A 42 4.28 4.05 -0.84
N ILE A 43 3.30 3.23 -1.15
CA ILE A 43 2.64 2.37 -0.17
C ILE A 43 2.88 0.93 -0.59
N THR A 44 3.63 0.20 0.23
CA THR A 44 3.95 -1.19 -0.06
C THR A 44 3.12 -2.09 0.86
N ILE A 45 2.28 -2.91 0.24
CA ILE A 45 1.46 -3.88 0.95
C ILE A 45 2.20 -5.21 0.90
N VAL A 46 2.68 -5.64 2.07
CA VAL A 46 3.42 -6.90 2.18
C VAL A 46 2.41 -8.02 2.42
N ILE A 47 2.34 -8.94 1.48
CA ILE A 47 1.41 -10.07 1.55
C ILE A 47 2.12 -11.31 2.09
N LYS A 48 1.35 -12.19 2.73
CA LYS A 48 1.89 -13.41 3.30
C LYS A 48 2.27 -14.42 2.21
N PRO A 49 3.25 -15.29 2.47
CA PRO A 49 3.62 -16.33 1.50
C PRO A 49 2.41 -17.16 1.08
N GLY A 50 2.27 -17.40 -0.22
CA GLY A 50 1.16 -18.16 -0.76
C GLY A 50 -0.13 -17.38 -0.93
N SER A 51 -0.21 -16.14 -0.44
CA SER A 51 -1.43 -15.35 -0.52
C SER A 51 -1.67 -14.74 -1.89
N ALA A 52 -0.61 -14.57 -2.70
CA ALA A 52 -0.75 -13.93 -4.01
C ALA A 52 -1.79 -14.62 -4.89
N SER A 53 -1.86 -15.94 -4.84
CA SER A 53 -2.83 -16.72 -5.62
C SER A 53 -4.26 -16.60 -5.09
N LYS A 54 -4.42 -16.10 -3.87
CA LYS A 54 -5.73 -15.96 -3.22
C LYS A 54 -6.28 -14.54 -3.36
N ILE A 55 -5.48 -13.62 -3.85
CA ILE A 55 -5.87 -12.21 -4.02
C ILE A 55 -6.41 -12.02 -5.42
N ARG A 56 -7.65 -11.55 -5.52
CA ARG A 56 -8.30 -11.30 -6.79
C ARG A 56 -7.86 -9.96 -7.36
N GLY A 57 -7.84 -9.86 -8.70
CA GLY A 57 -7.44 -8.62 -9.36
C GLY A 57 -8.34 -7.44 -9.01
N ASP A 58 -9.65 -7.66 -8.88
CA ASP A 58 -10.59 -6.61 -8.49
C ASP A 58 -10.32 -6.12 -7.06
N ALA A 59 -9.88 -7.01 -6.17
CA ALA A 59 -9.55 -6.61 -4.81
C ALA A 59 -8.32 -5.70 -4.75
N THR A 60 -7.33 -5.90 -5.62
CA THR A 60 -6.16 -5.02 -5.68
C THR A 60 -6.55 -3.63 -6.19
N LEU A 61 -7.43 -3.56 -7.17
CA LEU A 61 -7.93 -2.29 -7.68
C LEU A 61 -8.77 -1.57 -6.63
N ASP A 62 -9.66 -2.28 -5.95
CA ASP A 62 -10.49 -1.71 -4.90
C ASP A 62 -9.64 -1.17 -3.75
N THR A 63 -8.54 -1.85 -3.45
CA THR A 63 -7.60 -1.40 -2.43
C THR A 63 -6.98 -0.06 -2.83
N LEU A 64 -6.52 0.06 -4.08
CA LEU A 64 -5.95 1.31 -4.58
C LEU A 64 -6.95 2.45 -4.49
N VAL A 65 -8.16 2.24 -5.01
CA VAL A 65 -9.20 3.26 -5.02
C VAL A 65 -9.59 3.65 -3.58
N GLY A 66 -9.74 2.67 -2.71
CA GLY A 66 -10.07 2.92 -1.31
C GLY A 66 -9.01 3.73 -0.58
N ILE A 67 -7.74 3.43 -0.83
CA ILE A 67 -6.64 4.19 -0.23
C ILE A 67 -6.65 5.63 -0.74
N GLN A 68 -6.79 5.83 -2.06
CA GLN A 68 -6.86 7.16 -2.65
C GLN A 68 -8.00 7.98 -2.03
N ASP A 69 -9.18 7.40 -1.98
CA ASP A 69 -10.37 8.10 -1.49
C ASP A 69 -10.23 8.48 -0.03
N ARG A 70 -9.74 7.56 0.81
CA ARG A 70 -9.62 7.83 2.23
C ARG A 70 -8.51 8.82 2.54
N LEU A 71 -7.39 8.76 1.85
CA LEU A 71 -6.32 9.73 2.03
C LEU A 71 -6.78 11.13 1.61
N ARG A 72 -7.47 11.23 0.50
CA ARG A 72 -8.00 12.52 0.03
C ARG A 72 -9.01 13.09 1.01
N ALA A 73 -9.92 12.26 1.52
CA ALA A 73 -10.90 12.67 2.51
C ALA A 73 -10.26 13.13 3.81
N ALA A 74 -9.08 12.61 4.13
CA ALA A 74 -8.34 13.00 5.33
C ALA A 74 -7.40 14.20 5.11
N GLY A 75 -7.37 14.75 3.90
CA GLY A 75 -6.59 15.96 3.59
C GLY A 75 -5.22 15.69 2.96
N GLU A 76 -4.93 14.46 2.57
CA GLU A 76 -3.67 14.14 1.92
C GLU A 76 -3.79 14.35 0.41
N GLU A 77 -2.95 15.20 -0.14
CA GLU A 77 -3.00 15.55 -1.57
C GLU A 77 -2.03 14.73 -2.43
N ARG A 78 -1.02 14.11 -1.83
CA ARG A 78 -0.05 13.32 -2.57
C ARG A 78 -0.71 12.06 -3.15
N PHE A 79 -0.33 11.73 -4.38
CA PHE A 79 -0.88 10.56 -5.06
C PHE A 79 -0.25 9.27 -4.50
N PRO A 80 -1.04 8.27 -4.11
CA PRO A 80 -0.48 7.01 -3.63
C PRO A 80 -0.07 6.09 -4.77
N ILE A 81 1.16 5.61 -4.70
CA ILE A 81 1.68 4.57 -5.58
C ILE A 81 1.65 3.29 -4.76
N VAL A 82 0.70 2.41 -5.07
CA VAL A 82 0.48 1.18 -4.30
C VAL A 82 1.16 0.02 -4.99
N GLU A 83 2.00 -0.70 -4.26
CA GLU A 83 2.67 -1.89 -4.78
C GLU A 83 2.55 -3.04 -3.77
N TYR A 84 2.67 -4.25 -4.28
CA TYR A 84 2.54 -5.47 -3.50
C TYR A 84 3.85 -6.23 -3.54
N ALA A 85 4.25 -6.77 -2.38
CA ALA A 85 5.48 -7.52 -2.27
C ALA A 85 5.35 -8.60 -1.21
N THR A 86 6.17 -9.64 -1.28
CA THR A 86 6.31 -10.60 -0.19
C THR A 86 7.53 -10.23 0.64
N LYS A 87 7.63 -10.76 1.86
CA LYS A 87 8.82 -10.55 2.68
C LYS A 87 10.08 -11.05 2.00
N LYS A 88 9.96 -12.15 1.27
CA LYS A 88 11.09 -12.72 0.54
C LYS A 88 11.59 -11.75 -0.53
N GLU A 89 10.68 -11.12 -1.27
CA GLU A 89 11.05 -10.14 -2.29
C GLU A 89 11.71 -8.92 -1.68
N LEU A 90 11.17 -8.44 -0.55
CA LEU A 90 11.76 -7.29 0.15
C LEU A 90 13.13 -7.61 0.70
N SER A 91 13.31 -8.80 1.26
CA SER A 91 14.61 -9.23 1.77
C SER A 91 15.64 -9.33 0.65
N ALA A 92 15.25 -9.86 -0.52
CA ALA A 92 16.14 -9.94 -1.66
C ALA A 92 16.54 -8.54 -2.16
N SER A 93 15.60 -7.61 -2.19
CA SER A 93 15.86 -6.22 -2.58
C SER A 93 16.76 -5.53 -1.55
N GLY A 94 16.53 -5.77 -0.27
CA GLY A 94 17.29 -5.15 0.80
C GLY A 94 18.70 -5.68 0.93
N ALA A 95 18.95 -6.91 0.46
CA ALA A 95 20.25 -7.53 0.54
C ALA A 95 21.23 -7.05 -0.52
N SER A 96 20.76 -6.35 -1.51
CA SER A 96 21.59 -5.86 -2.61
C SER A 96 22.48 -4.69 -2.24
#